data_c286ee047269573d7706140db7ae59c0
#
_entry.id   c286ee047269573d7706140db7ae59c0
#
_cell.length_a   1.000
_cell.length_b   1.000
_cell.length_c   1.000
_cell.angle_alpha   90.00
_cell.angle_beta   90.00
_cell.angle_gamma   90.00
#
_symmetry.space_group_name_H-M   'P 1'
#
loop_
_entity.id
_entity.type
_entity.pdbx_description
1 polymer ?
#
loop_
_entity_poly.entity_id
_entity_poly.type
_entity_poly.pdbx_seq_one_letter_code
_entity_poly.pdbx_strand_id
1 'polypeptide(L)'
;MHDEDRRRRAIEVWDRAYAHQRQGELDRAIQLYLESLAICPTAEAHTFLGWTYSFQGRLDEAIAECHKAIAVDPDFGNPYNDIGVYLMQKGDLDGAIPWLEKAKRAPRYEPRQFPYMNLGRIFLRRGQWAEALREFEAGVRAVPADPEIRKMLHELRAKFN
;
A
#
# COMPACT_ATOMS: atom_id res chain seq x y z
N MET A 1 -33.12 0.90 -3.73
CA MET A 1 -32.12 0.00 -3.10
C MET A 1 -31.51 0.76 -1.91
N HIS A 2 -31.59 0.18 -0.72
CA HIS A 2 -31.03 0.81 0.49
C HIS A 2 -29.50 0.91 0.39
N ASP A 3 -28.90 1.89 1.09
CA ASP A 3 -27.45 2.10 1.06
C ASP A 3 -26.66 0.86 1.52
N GLU A 4 -27.18 0.13 2.50
CA GLU A 4 -26.59 -1.13 2.95
C GLU A 4 -26.59 -2.22 1.86
N ASP A 5 -27.67 -2.31 1.08
CA ASP A 5 -27.76 -3.28 -0.02
C ASP A 5 -26.76 -2.94 -1.15
N ARG A 6 -26.61 -1.66 -1.47
CA ARG A 6 -25.61 -1.22 -2.45
C ARG A 6 -24.19 -1.54 -1.97
N ARG A 7 -23.91 -1.24 -0.71
CA ARG A 7 -22.60 -1.51 -0.12
C ARG A 7 -22.29 -3.01 -0.12
N ARG A 8 -23.23 -3.84 0.29
CA ARG A 8 -23.08 -5.30 0.26
C ARG A 8 -22.80 -5.82 -1.15
N ARG A 9 -23.58 -5.36 -2.13
CA ARG A 9 -23.37 -5.76 -3.53
C ARG A 9 -22.01 -5.31 -4.07
N ALA A 10 -21.56 -4.10 -3.72
CA ALA A 10 -20.24 -3.62 -4.10
C ALA A 10 -19.13 -4.50 -3.53
N ILE A 11 -19.27 -4.95 -2.28
CA ILE A 11 -18.31 -5.87 -1.63
C ILE A 11 -18.29 -7.23 -2.35
N GLU A 12 -19.45 -7.80 -2.69
CA GLU A 12 -19.52 -9.06 -3.44
C GLU A 12 -18.80 -8.98 -4.79
N VAL A 13 -18.95 -7.87 -5.51
CA VAL A 13 -18.26 -7.63 -6.78
C VAL A 13 -16.76 -7.44 -6.54
N TRP A 14 -16.38 -6.72 -5.48
CA TRP A 14 -14.98 -6.55 -5.08
C TRP A 14 -14.31 -7.90 -4.76
N ASP A 15 -14.98 -8.77 -4.02
CA ASP A 15 -14.45 -10.11 -3.70
C ASP A 15 -14.18 -10.92 -4.96
N ARG A 16 -15.06 -10.83 -5.95
CA ARG A 16 -14.86 -11.47 -7.26
C ARG A 16 -13.67 -10.86 -8.02
N ALA A 17 -13.53 -9.53 -7.99
CA ALA A 17 -12.39 -8.84 -8.57
C ALA A 17 -11.07 -9.32 -7.95
N TYR A 18 -11.03 -9.41 -6.63
CA TYR A 18 -9.86 -9.87 -5.90
C TYR A 18 -9.51 -11.33 -6.23
N ALA A 19 -10.50 -12.21 -6.38
CA ALA A 19 -10.27 -13.59 -6.81
C ALA A 19 -9.60 -13.67 -8.19
N HIS A 20 -10.05 -12.88 -9.17
CA HIS A 20 -9.42 -12.78 -10.48
C HIS A 20 -8.01 -12.20 -10.40
N GLN A 21 -7.79 -11.17 -9.59
CA GLN A 21 -6.46 -10.59 -9.38
C GLN A 21 -5.47 -11.62 -8.85
N ARG A 22 -5.88 -12.44 -7.89
CA ARG A 22 -5.04 -13.51 -7.33
C ARG A 22 -4.67 -14.59 -8.36
N GLN A 23 -5.48 -14.77 -9.38
CA GLN A 23 -5.22 -15.69 -10.49
C GLN A 23 -4.39 -15.05 -11.61
N GLY A 24 -4.04 -13.76 -11.49
CA GLY A 24 -3.31 -13.02 -12.50
C GLY A 24 -4.17 -12.54 -13.67
N GLU A 25 -5.49 -12.67 -13.58
CA GLU A 25 -6.45 -12.20 -14.57
C GLU A 25 -6.74 -10.71 -14.38
N LEU A 26 -5.71 -9.88 -14.65
CA LEU A 26 -5.71 -8.46 -14.27
C LEU A 26 -6.77 -7.64 -14.97
N ASP A 27 -6.99 -7.87 -16.28
CA ASP A 27 -8.01 -7.13 -17.03
C ASP A 27 -9.43 -7.41 -16.51
N ARG A 28 -9.70 -8.65 -16.14
CA ARG A 28 -10.99 -9.03 -15.56
C ARG A 28 -11.16 -8.43 -14.16
N ALA A 29 -10.11 -8.45 -13.37
CA ALA A 29 -10.10 -7.82 -12.04
C ALA A 29 -10.40 -6.32 -12.14
N ILE A 30 -9.75 -5.60 -13.06
CA ILE A 30 -9.99 -4.18 -13.31
C ILE A 30 -11.46 -3.91 -13.63
N GLN A 31 -12.06 -4.67 -14.54
CA GLN A 31 -13.48 -4.51 -14.90
C GLN A 31 -14.38 -4.65 -13.68
N LEU A 32 -14.13 -5.65 -12.83
CA LEU A 32 -14.93 -5.91 -11.63
C LEU A 32 -14.70 -4.85 -10.54
N TYR A 33 -13.47 -4.36 -10.35
CA TYR A 33 -13.24 -3.23 -9.42
C TYR A 33 -13.98 -1.97 -9.88
N LEU A 34 -13.97 -1.67 -11.17
CA LEU A 34 -14.73 -0.54 -11.73
C LEU A 34 -16.24 -0.73 -11.55
N GLU A 35 -16.75 -1.95 -11.73
CA GLU A 35 -18.16 -2.28 -11.46
C GLU A 35 -18.50 -2.07 -9.97
N SER A 36 -17.67 -2.56 -9.07
CA SER A 36 -17.83 -2.35 -7.62
C SER A 36 -17.88 -0.87 -7.26
N LEU A 37 -16.96 -0.07 -7.81
CA LEU A 37 -16.89 1.38 -7.60
C LEU A 37 -18.10 2.11 -8.15
N ALA A 38 -18.68 1.66 -9.27
CA ALA A 38 -19.90 2.24 -9.82
C ALA A 38 -21.12 1.98 -8.93
N ILE A 39 -21.13 0.87 -8.20
CA ILE A 39 -22.20 0.55 -7.25
C ILE A 39 -22.06 1.39 -5.97
N CYS A 40 -20.86 1.37 -5.38
CA CYS A 40 -20.54 2.11 -4.16
C CYS A 40 -19.03 2.38 -4.09
N PRO A 41 -18.58 3.64 -4.20
CA PRO A 41 -17.17 3.97 -4.04
C PRO A 41 -16.66 3.62 -2.63
N THR A 42 -15.56 2.85 -2.57
CA THR A 42 -14.88 2.49 -1.32
C THR A 42 -13.39 2.75 -1.44
N ALA A 43 -12.75 3.09 -0.34
CA ALA A 43 -11.31 3.30 -0.31
C ALA A 43 -10.56 2.00 -0.65
N GLU A 44 -11.06 0.87 -0.20
CA GLU A 44 -10.52 -0.45 -0.50
C GLU A 44 -10.54 -0.77 -1.99
N ALA A 45 -11.67 -0.54 -2.66
CA ALA A 45 -11.79 -0.83 -4.10
C ALA A 45 -10.87 0.05 -4.94
N HIS A 46 -10.75 1.34 -4.64
CA HIS A 46 -9.78 2.23 -5.29
C HIS A 46 -8.34 1.77 -5.05
N THR A 47 -8.00 1.40 -3.82
CA THR A 47 -6.64 0.94 -3.47
C THR A 47 -6.27 -0.33 -4.24
N PHE A 48 -7.16 -1.32 -4.28
CA PHE A 48 -6.92 -2.58 -5.00
C PHE A 48 -6.91 -2.40 -6.52
N LEU A 49 -7.74 -1.51 -7.06
CA LEU A 49 -7.66 -1.13 -8.47
C LEU A 49 -6.30 -0.51 -8.79
N GLY A 50 -5.82 0.40 -7.96
CA GLY A 50 -4.48 0.98 -8.08
C GLY A 50 -3.39 -0.09 -8.06
N TRP A 51 -3.48 -1.02 -7.12
CA TRP A 51 -2.54 -2.14 -7.04
C TRP A 51 -2.56 -3.00 -8.31
N THR A 52 -3.75 -3.27 -8.86
CA THR A 52 -3.89 -4.02 -10.12
C THR A 52 -3.24 -3.27 -11.29
N TYR A 53 -3.44 -1.95 -11.40
CA TYR A 53 -2.74 -1.12 -12.39
C TYR A 53 -1.22 -1.19 -12.24
N SER A 54 -0.71 -1.22 -11.01
CA SER A 54 0.75 -1.28 -10.77
C SER A 54 1.37 -2.56 -11.31
N PHE A 55 0.68 -3.69 -11.27
CA PHE A 55 1.12 -4.95 -11.89
C PHE A 55 1.22 -4.87 -13.41
N GLN A 56 0.49 -3.95 -14.03
CA GLN A 56 0.58 -3.67 -15.47
C GLN A 56 1.61 -2.57 -15.78
N GLY A 57 2.35 -2.07 -14.80
CA GLY A 57 3.28 -0.96 -14.97
C GLY A 57 2.62 0.41 -15.13
N ARG A 58 1.30 0.50 -14.93
CA ARG A 58 0.48 1.72 -15.05
C ARG A 58 0.55 2.53 -13.75
N LEU A 59 1.73 3.02 -13.40
CA LEU A 59 2.00 3.62 -12.09
C LEU A 59 1.28 4.95 -11.86
N ASP A 60 1.14 5.79 -12.89
CA ASP A 60 0.43 7.08 -12.75
C ASP A 60 -1.07 6.85 -12.50
N GLU A 61 -1.67 5.88 -13.16
CA GLU A 61 -3.06 5.48 -12.93
C GLU A 61 -3.23 4.84 -11.55
N ALA A 62 -2.27 4.04 -11.11
CA ALA A 62 -2.25 3.47 -9.75
C ALA A 62 -2.22 4.56 -8.68
N ILE A 63 -1.37 5.57 -8.83
CA ILE A 63 -1.29 6.73 -7.93
C ILE A 63 -2.61 7.50 -7.93
N ALA A 64 -3.20 7.74 -9.10
CA ALA A 64 -4.48 8.43 -9.22
C ALA A 64 -5.60 7.70 -8.45
N GLU A 65 -5.65 6.38 -8.51
CA GLU A 65 -6.62 5.58 -7.76
C GLU A 65 -6.37 5.67 -6.24
N CYS A 66 -5.12 5.69 -5.81
CA CYS A 66 -4.79 5.91 -4.39
C CYS A 66 -5.28 7.28 -3.89
N HIS A 67 -5.15 8.34 -4.68
CA HIS A 67 -5.70 9.65 -4.33
C HIS A 67 -7.23 9.62 -4.19
N LYS A 68 -7.93 8.89 -5.04
CA LYS A 68 -9.38 8.68 -4.92
C LYS A 68 -9.73 7.90 -3.64
N ALA A 69 -8.94 6.89 -3.28
CA ALA A 69 -9.09 6.15 -2.03
C ALA A 69 -8.98 7.07 -0.81
N ILE A 70 -7.98 7.94 -0.79
CA ILE A 70 -7.76 8.93 0.28
C ILE A 70 -8.92 9.91 0.37
N ALA A 71 -9.48 10.33 -0.77
CA ALA A 71 -10.65 11.22 -0.79
C ALA A 71 -11.90 10.56 -0.19
N VAL A 72 -12.05 9.24 -0.37
CA VAL A 72 -13.18 8.47 0.21
C VAL A 72 -12.99 8.26 1.71
N ASP A 73 -11.79 7.86 2.13
CA ASP A 73 -11.45 7.61 3.53
C ASP A 73 -9.99 8.02 3.82
N PRO A 74 -9.77 9.25 4.32
CA PRO A 74 -8.43 9.73 4.63
C PRO A 74 -7.74 9.01 5.80
N ASP A 75 -8.48 8.24 6.59
CA ASP A 75 -7.93 7.48 7.73
C ASP A 75 -7.40 6.10 7.32
N PHE A 76 -7.71 5.64 6.12
CA PHE A 76 -7.22 4.37 5.59
C PHE A 76 -5.77 4.51 5.10
N GLY A 77 -4.85 3.78 5.74
CA GLY A 77 -3.40 3.97 5.55
C GLY A 77 -2.81 3.34 4.30
N ASN A 78 -3.43 2.29 3.77
CA ASN A 78 -2.90 1.52 2.65
C ASN A 78 -2.58 2.38 1.41
N PRO A 79 -3.47 3.29 0.94
CA PRO A 79 -3.16 4.08 -0.25
C PRO A 79 -1.98 5.05 -0.05
N TYR A 80 -1.72 5.53 1.16
CA TYR A 80 -0.55 6.36 1.43
C TYR A 80 0.75 5.58 1.25
N ASN A 81 0.83 4.36 1.80
CA ASN A 81 1.98 3.49 1.60
C ASN A 81 2.16 3.12 0.12
N ASP A 82 1.06 2.82 -0.56
CA ASP A 82 1.08 2.42 -1.97
C ASP A 82 1.57 3.54 -2.88
N ILE A 83 1.16 4.80 -2.65
CA ILE A 83 1.73 5.96 -3.35
C ILE A 83 3.24 6.02 -3.13
N GLY A 84 3.69 5.85 -1.89
CA GLY A 84 5.12 5.79 -1.59
C GLY A 84 5.86 4.74 -2.39
N VAL A 85 5.32 3.52 -2.45
CA VAL A 85 5.88 2.40 -3.23
C VAL A 85 5.92 2.72 -4.73
N TYR A 86 4.84 3.26 -5.29
CA TYR A 86 4.79 3.59 -6.72
C TYR A 86 5.75 4.71 -7.08
N LEU A 87 5.92 5.71 -6.23
CA LEU A 87 6.93 6.76 -6.41
C LEU A 87 8.35 6.19 -6.33
N MET A 88 8.62 5.25 -5.42
CA MET A 88 9.89 4.53 -5.38
C MET A 88 10.16 3.77 -6.69
N GLN A 89 9.15 3.11 -7.25
CA GLN A 89 9.26 2.40 -8.52
C GLN A 89 9.54 3.36 -9.69
N LYS A 90 9.02 4.58 -9.62
CA LYS A 90 9.30 5.64 -10.59
C LYS A 90 10.68 6.31 -10.39
N GLY A 91 11.40 5.96 -9.32
CA GLY A 91 12.69 6.55 -8.97
C GLY A 91 12.61 7.84 -8.16
N ASP A 92 11.41 8.29 -7.78
CA ASP A 92 11.20 9.47 -6.94
C ASP A 92 11.22 9.10 -5.45
N LEU A 93 12.41 8.86 -4.92
CA LEU A 93 12.59 8.50 -3.52
C LEU A 93 12.24 9.66 -2.58
N ASP A 94 12.57 10.90 -2.95
CA ASP A 94 12.25 12.08 -2.14
C ASP A 94 10.73 12.29 -2.05
N GLY A 95 10.03 12.15 -3.16
CA GLY A 95 8.57 12.25 -3.20
C GLY A 95 7.87 11.15 -2.40
N ALA A 96 8.47 9.96 -2.30
CA ALA A 96 7.90 8.82 -1.58
C ALA A 96 7.89 9.01 -0.05
N ILE A 97 8.91 9.64 0.52
CA ILE A 97 9.10 9.77 1.98
C ILE A 97 7.88 10.37 2.69
N PRO A 98 7.34 11.53 2.27
CA PRO A 98 6.18 12.13 2.96
C PRO A 98 4.95 11.22 2.98
N TRP A 99 4.72 10.45 1.92
CA TRP A 99 3.59 9.53 1.83
C TRP A 99 3.75 8.35 2.78
N LEU A 100 4.94 7.78 2.87
CA LEU A 100 5.24 6.70 3.81
C LEU A 100 5.13 7.17 5.26
N GLU A 101 5.56 8.39 5.57
CA GLU A 101 5.38 9.00 6.88
C GLU A 101 3.89 9.20 7.23
N LYS A 102 3.06 9.59 6.26
CA LYS A 102 1.60 9.68 6.45
C LYS A 102 0.99 8.30 6.73
N ALA A 103 1.44 7.26 6.03
CA ALA A 103 0.98 5.89 6.25
C ALA A 103 1.23 5.42 7.69
N LYS A 104 2.38 5.73 8.28
CA LYS A 104 2.69 5.41 9.69
C LYS A 104 1.66 5.99 10.66
N ARG A 105 1.14 7.18 10.37
CA ARG A 105 0.22 7.92 11.24
C ARG A 105 -1.25 7.63 10.98
N ALA A 106 -1.58 6.90 9.93
CA ALA A 106 -2.96 6.61 9.58
C ALA A 106 -3.64 5.79 10.69
N PRO A 107 -4.84 6.18 11.14
CA PRO A 107 -5.54 5.49 12.23
C PRO A 107 -5.91 4.06 11.90
N ARG A 108 -6.25 3.78 10.64
CA ARG A 108 -6.68 2.48 10.17
C ARG A 108 -5.72 1.97 9.09
N TYR A 109 -4.68 1.25 9.53
CA TYR A 109 -3.72 0.65 8.64
C TYR A 109 -3.21 -0.70 9.15
N GLU A 110 -3.36 -1.70 8.34
CA GLU A 110 -2.68 -2.99 8.46
C GLU A 110 -2.29 -3.48 7.05
N PRO A 111 -1.10 -4.01 6.88
CA PRO A 111 -0.03 -4.25 7.88
C PRO A 111 0.90 -3.03 8.09
N ARG A 112 1.04 -2.61 9.35
CA ARG A 112 1.75 -1.38 9.75
C ARG A 112 3.27 -1.41 9.53
N GLN A 113 3.87 -2.58 9.38
CA GLN A 113 5.32 -2.68 9.16
C GLN A 113 5.78 -2.13 7.81
N PHE A 114 4.94 -2.14 6.79
CA PHE A 114 5.34 -1.79 5.43
C PHE A 114 5.90 -0.37 5.25
N PRO A 115 5.31 0.70 5.81
CA PRO A 115 5.92 2.03 5.68
C PRO A 115 7.32 2.12 6.27
N TYR A 116 7.56 1.47 7.40
CA TYR A 116 8.90 1.40 8.01
C TYR A 116 9.89 0.64 7.14
N MET A 117 9.49 -0.50 6.59
CA MET A 117 10.31 -1.27 5.66
C MET A 117 10.66 -0.47 4.41
N ASN A 118 9.70 0.21 3.84
CA ASN A 118 9.89 1.00 2.63
C ASN A 118 10.78 2.22 2.87
N LEU A 119 10.60 2.94 3.99
CA LEU A 119 11.51 4.03 4.38
C LEU A 119 12.93 3.53 4.61
N GLY A 120 13.08 2.42 5.30
CA GLY A 120 14.39 1.79 5.48
C GLY A 120 15.06 1.44 4.15
N ARG A 121 14.31 0.89 3.20
CA ARG A 121 14.80 0.60 1.85
C ARG A 121 15.26 1.88 1.11
N ILE A 122 14.52 2.98 1.24
CA ILE A 122 14.92 4.28 0.67
C ILE A 122 16.26 4.72 1.26
N PHE A 123 16.39 4.70 2.58
CA PHE A 123 17.62 5.11 3.24
C PHE A 123 18.81 4.21 2.90
N LEU A 124 18.59 2.90 2.76
CA LEU A 124 19.63 1.98 2.27
C LEU A 124 20.10 2.32 0.85
N ARG A 125 19.19 2.63 -0.06
CA ARG A 125 19.54 3.06 -1.42
C ARG A 125 20.36 4.36 -1.45
N ARG A 126 20.23 5.20 -0.43
CA ARG A 126 20.98 6.45 -0.27
C ARG A 126 22.28 6.26 0.51
N GLY A 127 22.59 5.06 0.98
CA GLY A 127 23.72 4.81 1.85
C GLY A 127 23.57 5.39 3.26
N GLN A 128 22.35 5.75 3.67
CA GLN A 128 22.02 6.30 4.96
C GLN A 128 21.69 5.15 5.95
N TRP A 129 22.72 4.44 6.36
CA TRP A 129 22.60 3.20 7.14
C TRP A 129 21.98 3.40 8.52
N ALA A 130 22.35 4.52 9.20
CA ALA A 130 21.84 4.85 10.53
C ALA A 130 20.33 5.15 10.48
N GLU A 131 19.87 5.86 9.47
CA GLU A 131 18.46 6.15 9.26
C GLU A 131 17.69 4.88 8.94
N ALA A 132 18.23 4.02 8.09
CA ALA A 132 17.62 2.73 7.77
C ALA A 132 17.48 1.84 9.02
N LEU A 133 18.51 1.80 9.86
CA LEU A 133 18.50 1.06 11.12
C LEU A 133 17.39 1.55 12.03
N ARG A 134 17.26 2.87 12.21
CA ARG A 134 16.19 3.47 13.01
C ARG A 134 14.79 3.11 12.51
N GLU A 135 14.59 3.09 11.19
CA GLU A 135 13.30 2.71 10.59
C GLU A 135 12.97 1.23 10.86
N PHE A 136 13.91 0.33 10.66
CA PHE A 136 13.68 -1.09 10.93
C PHE A 136 13.45 -1.37 12.41
N GLU A 137 14.20 -0.73 13.29
CA GLU A 137 13.96 -0.82 14.75
C GLU A 137 12.57 -0.32 15.13
N ALA A 138 12.15 0.83 14.60
CA ALA A 138 10.81 1.38 14.83
C ALA A 138 9.72 0.44 14.29
N GLY A 139 9.92 -0.15 13.13
CA GLY A 139 8.99 -1.11 12.54
C GLY A 139 8.87 -2.40 13.35
N VAL A 140 9.97 -2.90 13.91
CA VAL A 140 9.93 -4.05 14.83
C VAL A 140 9.18 -3.70 16.11
N ARG A 141 9.33 -2.48 16.64
CA ARG A 141 8.52 -2.04 17.79
C ARG A 141 7.04 -1.93 17.46
N ALA A 142 6.70 -1.49 16.26
CA ALA A 142 5.31 -1.35 15.79
C ALA A 142 4.64 -2.72 15.56
N VAL A 143 5.37 -3.68 15.00
CA VAL A 143 4.85 -5.03 14.68
C VAL A 143 5.91 -6.08 15.06
N PRO A 144 6.07 -6.40 16.38
CA PRO A 144 7.14 -7.29 16.86
C PRO A 144 7.07 -8.72 16.29
N ALA A 145 5.88 -9.16 15.91
CA ALA A 145 5.65 -10.52 15.41
C ALA A 145 5.97 -10.69 13.91
N ASP A 146 6.16 -9.60 13.16
CA ASP A 146 6.43 -9.70 11.73
C ASP A 146 7.85 -10.26 11.48
N PRO A 147 7.97 -11.42 10.80
CA PRO A 147 9.28 -12.05 10.60
C PRO A 147 10.14 -11.32 9.58
N GLU A 148 9.53 -10.64 8.61
CA GLU A 148 10.25 -10.00 7.52
C GLU A 148 11.04 -8.78 8.00
N ILE A 149 10.40 -7.87 8.75
CA ILE A 149 11.09 -6.68 9.26
C ILE A 149 12.15 -7.05 10.29
N ARG A 150 11.91 -8.09 11.10
CA ARG A 150 12.92 -8.62 12.04
C ARG A 150 14.14 -9.16 11.31
N LYS A 151 13.91 -9.86 10.20
CA LYS A 151 14.99 -10.37 9.35
C LYS A 151 15.79 -9.22 8.73
N MET A 152 15.11 -8.20 8.20
CA MET A 152 15.76 -7.02 7.62
C MET A 152 16.64 -6.30 8.66
N LEU A 153 16.14 -6.15 9.89
CA LEU A 153 16.91 -5.55 10.99
C LEU A 153 18.13 -6.39 11.33
N HIS A 154 17.97 -7.71 11.46
CA HIS A 154 19.07 -8.63 11.74
C HIS A 154 20.17 -8.58 10.67
N GLU A 155 19.79 -8.64 9.41
CA GLU A 155 20.72 -8.58 8.27
C GLU A 155 21.48 -7.24 8.22
N LEU A 156 20.80 -6.13 8.52
CA LEU A 156 21.46 -4.83 8.55
C LEU A 156 22.47 -4.74 9.70
N ARG A 157 22.11 -5.17 10.91
CA ARG A 157 23.02 -5.19 12.05
C ARG A 157 24.26 -6.05 11.81
N ALA A 158 24.10 -7.18 11.13
CA ALA A 158 25.21 -8.08 10.84
C ALA A 158 26.29 -7.45 9.92
N LYS A 159 25.94 -6.41 9.17
CA LYS A 159 26.90 -5.68 8.32
C LYS A 159 27.80 -4.73 9.10
N PHE A 160 27.46 -4.40 10.34
CA PHE A 160 28.21 -3.47 11.18
C PHE A 160 28.98 -4.15 12.32
N ASN A 161 28.87 -5.49 12.44
CA ASN A 161 29.63 -6.32 13.36
C ASN A 161 30.74 -7.08 12.55
#